data_c08a805405f406b430f2d6d63858bda9
#
_entry.id   c08a805405f406b430f2d6d63858bda9
#
_cell.length_a   1.000
_cell.length_b   1.000
_cell.length_c   1.000
_cell.angle_alpha   90.00
_cell.angle_beta   90.00
_cell.angle_gamma   90.00
#
_symmetry.space_group_name_H-M   'P 1'
#
loop_
_entity.id
_entity.type
_entity.pdbx_description
1 polymer ?
#
loop_
_entity_poly.entity_id
_entity_poly.type
_entity_poly.pdbx_seq_one_letter_code
_entity_poly.pdbx_strand_id
1 'polypeptide(L)'
;MNSPTMTTRTIRALRRPLLQNHQFAIPKLQRNFVWDPGRAAKLLDSIYYQMPIGSLFLWEIDRKSANLIRQSTGVLPAFNPKNKQIWFVIDGQQRLSVIYQAFKAELRQNDAGRDIDFGRLCFAVEPDSEQERPQRIVYRKPVDREFVPLHDILALDWQHRMPSQTKGFTQKILDCRDRFLSYPIPIVTVGAATLDEIGDVFIRINSQGMRITHADRAIALMGELDVRYMAEQLRHRVRESGFALNAIDPILMGFNLVTENPQLDGDPPKLEAMARRWSSWIANDATAKDNFEKQWHRFQTAFLSAVDYLRNRFPVYDESYLPSANMLATLAAFFFHHSGQPNAQQATEIRKWFWATGLAKRYSGAGYHRNIVADSKLFAALAGGARRRFAIGDLLDPVLDIQAEEYNSGSARARAFFCLLASKEPKFLDNGEPLFLKNHVLSHTNHKHRHHVFPQAQLRQHFSARAYNSLCNICFLVSTDNLRIGKRLPRLYLADYSDGGKARFQGVMRSHLIPNGGDSGVWERGLVAGFKKFRQQRLKLICDEFEKAAGMKLFRRS
;
A
#
# COMPACT_ATOMS: atom_id res chain seq x y z
N MET A 1 9.51 -4.49 33.44
CA MET A 1 9.20 -5.75 32.71
C MET A 1 9.94 -6.92 33.34
N ASN A 2 9.25 -8.04 33.63
CA ASN A 2 9.90 -9.26 34.12
C ASN A 2 10.61 -10.01 32.98
N SER A 3 11.54 -10.92 33.33
CA SER A 3 12.18 -11.80 32.34
C SER A 3 11.13 -12.63 31.61
N PRO A 4 11.27 -12.83 30.29
CA PRO A 4 10.35 -13.67 29.53
C PRO A 4 10.33 -15.11 30.00
N THR A 5 9.16 -15.71 30.09
CA THR A 5 9.00 -17.14 30.33
C THR A 5 8.67 -17.87 29.04
N MET A 6 9.26 -19.05 28.84
CA MET A 6 9.03 -19.86 27.65
C MET A 6 8.29 -21.14 28.01
N THR A 7 7.22 -21.43 27.34
CA THR A 7 6.41 -22.64 27.49
C THR A 7 6.02 -23.20 26.13
N THR A 8 5.66 -24.49 26.11
CA THR A 8 5.09 -25.09 24.90
C THR A 8 3.68 -25.60 25.23
N ARG A 9 2.70 -25.28 24.42
CA ARG A 9 1.32 -25.79 24.56
C ARG A 9 0.82 -26.36 23.25
N THR A 10 0.17 -27.50 23.30
CA THR A 10 -0.49 -28.06 22.12
C THR A 10 -1.72 -27.24 21.74
N ILE A 11 -2.14 -27.29 20.48
CA ILE A 11 -3.41 -26.67 20.04
C ILE A 11 -4.57 -27.20 20.87
N ARG A 12 -4.57 -28.48 21.26
CA ARG A 12 -5.55 -29.07 22.20
C ARG A 12 -5.61 -28.31 23.53
N ALA A 13 -4.46 -28.01 24.12
CA ALA A 13 -4.38 -27.27 25.40
C ALA A 13 -4.81 -25.81 25.25
N LEU A 14 -4.56 -25.19 24.09
CA LEU A 14 -4.97 -23.82 23.80
C LEU A 14 -6.46 -23.68 23.48
N ARG A 15 -7.15 -24.77 23.14
CA ARG A 15 -8.55 -24.76 22.73
C ARG A 15 -9.46 -24.08 23.75
N ARG A 16 -9.35 -24.45 25.05
CA ARG A 16 -10.21 -23.89 26.10
C ARG A 16 -9.95 -22.41 26.34
N PRO A 17 -8.71 -21.93 26.54
CA PRO A 17 -8.45 -20.52 26.71
C PRO A 17 -8.79 -19.69 25.47
N LEU A 18 -8.66 -20.25 24.26
CA LEU A 18 -8.91 -19.54 23.01
C LEU A 18 -10.41 -19.48 22.64
N LEU A 19 -11.13 -20.61 22.68
CA LEU A 19 -12.48 -20.72 22.16
C LEU A 19 -13.59 -20.56 23.19
N GLN A 20 -13.35 -20.93 24.43
CA GLN A 20 -14.34 -20.92 25.51
C GLN A 20 -14.12 -19.77 26.48
N ASN A 21 -12.91 -19.60 26.96
CA ASN A 21 -12.59 -18.59 27.96
C ASN A 21 -12.36 -17.20 27.34
N HIS A 22 -12.09 -17.11 26.03
CA HIS A 22 -11.69 -15.86 25.38
C HIS A 22 -10.62 -15.12 26.18
N GLN A 23 -9.53 -15.83 26.50
CA GLN A 23 -8.43 -15.33 27.32
C GLN A 23 -7.40 -14.55 26.51
N PHE A 24 -7.40 -14.74 25.17
CA PHE A 24 -6.54 -14.03 24.25
C PHE A 24 -7.23 -12.76 23.73
N ALA A 25 -6.44 -11.70 23.58
CA ALA A 25 -6.87 -10.45 22.97
C ALA A 25 -5.77 -9.90 22.05
N ILE A 26 -6.17 -9.10 21.08
CA ILE A 26 -5.27 -8.37 20.20
C ILE A 26 -5.31 -6.91 20.63
N PRO A 27 -4.19 -6.30 21.08
CA PRO A 27 -4.19 -4.88 21.39
C PRO A 27 -4.36 -4.06 20.10
N LYS A 28 -5.09 -2.93 20.18
CA LYS A 28 -5.35 -2.05 19.01
C LYS A 28 -4.08 -1.44 18.38
N LEU A 29 -2.96 -1.53 19.05
CA LEU A 29 -1.66 -1.14 18.48
C LEU A 29 -1.26 -2.02 17.28
N GLN A 30 -1.83 -3.22 17.15
CA GLN A 30 -1.59 -4.09 16.01
C GLN A 30 -2.56 -3.79 14.85
N ARG A 31 -2.08 -4.04 13.62
CA ARG A 31 -2.93 -3.96 12.43
C ARG A 31 -3.99 -5.07 12.42
N ASN A 32 -5.02 -4.86 11.62
CA ASN A 32 -6.05 -5.86 11.42
C ASN A 32 -5.53 -7.15 10.73
N PHE A 33 -6.41 -8.11 10.53
CA PHE A 33 -6.08 -9.34 9.80
C PHE A 33 -5.81 -9.04 8.33
N VAL A 34 -4.59 -9.38 7.85
CA VAL A 34 -4.13 -9.02 6.49
C VAL A 34 -3.89 -10.23 5.59
N TRP A 35 -3.85 -11.46 6.12
CA TRP A 35 -3.56 -12.63 5.32
C TRP A 35 -4.68 -12.94 4.33
N ASP A 36 -4.27 -13.42 3.15
CA ASP A 36 -5.17 -13.99 2.17
C ASP A 36 -5.46 -15.48 2.49
N PRO A 37 -6.51 -16.06 1.85
CA PRO A 37 -6.88 -17.45 2.07
C PRO A 37 -5.76 -18.45 1.78
N GLY A 38 -4.90 -18.17 0.80
CA GLY A 38 -3.78 -19.05 0.44
C GLY A 38 -2.72 -19.12 1.53
N ARG A 39 -2.42 -17.98 2.18
CA ARG A 39 -1.50 -17.94 3.34
C ARG A 39 -2.10 -18.65 4.55
N ALA A 40 -3.39 -18.50 4.80
CA ALA A 40 -4.08 -19.20 5.87
C ALA A 40 -4.01 -20.72 5.66
N ALA A 41 -4.31 -21.20 4.45
CA ALA A 41 -4.21 -22.60 4.09
C ALA A 41 -2.78 -23.16 4.26
N LYS A 42 -1.74 -22.41 3.80
CA LYS A 42 -0.34 -22.81 3.95
C LYS A 42 0.13 -22.92 5.40
N LEU A 43 -0.33 -22.03 6.29
CA LEU A 43 -0.04 -22.16 7.71
C LEU A 43 -0.62 -23.46 8.26
N LEU A 44 -1.88 -23.73 7.99
CA LEU A 44 -2.56 -24.93 8.47
C LEU A 44 -1.96 -26.20 7.85
N ASP A 45 -1.53 -26.14 6.61
CA ASP A 45 -0.80 -27.22 5.95
C ASP A 45 0.56 -27.49 6.64
N SER A 46 1.27 -26.44 7.05
CA SER A 46 2.50 -26.56 7.86
C SER A 46 2.24 -27.25 9.21
N ILE A 47 1.10 -26.95 9.86
CA ILE A 47 0.68 -27.62 11.10
C ILE A 47 0.39 -29.11 10.82
N TYR A 48 -0.31 -29.43 9.74
CA TYR A 48 -0.58 -30.81 9.34
C TYR A 48 0.71 -31.62 9.15
N TYR A 49 1.73 -31.03 8.49
CA TYR A 49 3.02 -31.65 8.27
C TYR A 49 4.01 -31.53 9.45
N GLN A 50 3.56 -31.02 10.59
CA GLN A 50 4.38 -30.81 11.80
C GLN A 50 5.61 -29.92 11.55
N MET A 51 5.50 -28.99 10.59
CA MET A 51 6.56 -28.02 10.26
C MET A 51 6.54 -26.83 11.23
N PRO A 52 7.68 -26.21 11.53
CA PRO A 52 7.73 -25.05 12.42
C PRO A 52 6.93 -23.87 11.85
N ILE A 53 6.03 -23.29 12.67
CA ILE A 53 5.23 -22.10 12.32
C ILE A 53 5.66 -20.84 13.09
N GLY A 54 6.72 -20.94 13.90
CA GLY A 54 7.17 -19.88 14.80
C GLY A 54 6.45 -19.91 16.16
N SER A 55 6.77 -18.94 17.03
CA SER A 55 6.23 -18.83 18.40
C SER A 55 5.11 -17.79 18.49
N LEU A 56 4.31 -17.88 19.55
CA LEU A 56 3.44 -16.79 19.99
C LEU A 56 4.18 -15.97 21.07
N PHE A 57 4.11 -14.65 20.95
CA PHE A 57 4.60 -13.75 21.98
C PHE A 57 3.42 -13.08 22.67
N LEU A 58 3.29 -13.31 23.98
CA LEU A 58 2.14 -12.89 24.78
C LEU A 58 2.56 -11.92 25.88
N TRP A 59 1.76 -10.89 26.08
CA TRP A 59 1.81 -10.04 27.26
C TRP A 59 0.71 -10.45 28.22
N GLU A 60 1.11 -10.94 29.38
CA GLU A 60 0.19 -11.35 30.43
C GLU A 60 -0.04 -10.23 31.43
N ILE A 61 -1.29 -9.84 31.60
CA ILE A 61 -1.71 -8.77 32.51
C ILE A 61 -2.97 -9.16 33.28
N ASP A 62 -3.14 -8.51 34.41
CA ASP A 62 -4.35 -8.63 35.20
C ASP A 62 -5.55 -7.93 34.52
N ARG A 63 -6.76 -8.29 34.97
CA ARG A 63 -8.02 -7.78 34.41
C ARG A 63 -8.15 -6.25 34.51
N LYS A 64 -7.66 -5.63 35.60
CA LYS A 64 -7.81 -4.17 35.77
C LYS A 64 -7.00 -3.43 34.73
N SER A 65 -5.75 -3.83 34.56
CA SER A 65 -4.85 -3.27 33.52
C SER A 65 -5.36 -3.58 32.10
N ALA A 66 -5.92 -4.79 31.88
CA ALA A 66 -6.46 -5.17 30.57
C ALA A 66 -7.63 -4.27 30.12
N ASN A 67 -8.49 -3.85 31.05
CA ASN A 67 -9.63 -2.98 30.75
C ASN A 67 -9.21 -1.57 30.27
N LEU A 68 -7.99 -1.14 30.59
CA LEU A 68 -7.43 0.14 30.13
C LEU A 68 -6.87 0.06 28.71
N ILE A 69 -6.67 -1.15 28.19
CA ILE A 69 -6.08 -1.39 26.89
C ILE A 69 -7.19 -1.63 25.87
N ARG A 70 -7.26 -0.78 24.86
CA ARG A 70 -8.17 -1.01 23.73
C ARG A 70 -7.76 -2.25 22.94
N GLN A 71 -8.73 -3.08 22.59
CA GLN A 71 -8.51 -4.30 21.83
C GLN A 71 -9.15 -4.23 20.44
N SER A 72 -8.53 -4.93 19.50
CA SER A 72 -9.12 -5.19 18.18
C SER A 72 -10.04 -6.40 18.27
N THR A 73 -11.24 -6.30 17.72
CA THR A 73 -12.25 -7.37 17.67
C THR A 73 -12.43 -7.97 16.27
N GLY A 74 -11.42 -7.85 15.41
CA GLY A 74 -11.51 -8.30 14.02
C GLY A 74 -11.78 -9.81 13.87
N VAL A 75 -10.73 -10.63 13.93
CA VAL A 75 -10.84 -12.09 13.72
C VAL A 75 -10.91 -12.86 15.05
N LEU A 76 -10.31 -12.34 16.12
CA LEU A 76 -10.48 -12.87 17.46
C LEU A 76 -11.56 -12.08 18.20
N PRO A 77 -12.38 -12.73 19.05
CA PRO A 77 -13.34 -12.03 19.89
C PRO A 77 -12.65 -11.19 20.96
N ALA A 78 -13.39 -10.24 21.55
CA ALA A 78 -12.97 -9.54 22.74
C ALA A 78 -12.69 -10.53 23.88
N PHE A 79 -11.74 -10.22 24.75
CA PHE A 79 -11.49 -11.05 25.92
C PHE A 79 -12.69 -11.06 26.88
N ASN A 80 -12.87 -12.17 27.58
CA ASN A 80 -13.90 -12.25 28.60
C ASN A 80 -13.44 -11.51 29.88
N PRO A 81 -14.16 -10.46 30.31
CA PRO A 81 -13.81 -9.67 31.48
C PRO A 81 -13.89 -10.44 32.81
N LYS A 82 -14.41 -11.65 32.82
CA LYS A 82 -14.41 -12.53 34.00
C LYS A 82 -13.06 -13.22 34.25
N ASN A 83 -12.16 -13.25 33.26
CA ASN A 83 -10.84 -13.84 33.41
C ASN A 83 -9.98 -13.02 34.38
N LYS A 84 -9.24 -13.69 35.25
CA LYS A 84 -8.29 -13.02 36.17
C LYS A 84 -7.05 -12.52 35.43
N GLN A 85 -6.61 -13.26 34.44
CA GLN A 85 -5.45 -12.95 33.59
C GLN A 85 -5.87 -12.94 32.14
N ILE A 86 -5.34 -12.00 31.38
CA ILE A 86 -5.56 -11.81 29.95
C ILE A 86 -4.21 -11.89 29.24
N TRP A 87 -4.18 -12.52 28.07
CA TRP A 87 -3.01 -12.63 27.22
C TRP A 87 -3.17 -11.77 25.97
N PHE A 88 -2.54 -10.62 25.97
CA PHE A 88 -2.44 -9.82 24.75
C PHE A 88 -1.40 -10.40 23.81
N VAL A 89 -1.79 -10.69 22.58
CA VAL A 89 -0.91 -11.25 21.55
C VAL A 89 -0.04 -10.13 20.98
N ILE A 90 1.26 -10.15 21.24
CA ILE A 90 2.22 -9.14 20.78
C ILE A 90 2.83 -9.54 19.43
N ASP A 91 3.13 -10.83 19.25
CA ASP A 91 3.46 -11.39 17.92
C ASP A 91 2.76 -12.74 17.73
N GLY A 92 2.51 -13.07 16.47
CA GLY A 92 1.78 -14.28 16.08
C GLY A 92 0.28 -14.08 15.91
N GLN A 93 -0.22 -12.84 15.92
CA GLN A 93 -1.64 -12.51 15.75
C GLN A 93 -2.26 -13.22 14.54
N GLN A 94 -1.66 -13.10 13.36
CA GLN A 94 -2.19 -13.70 12.14
C GLN A 94 -2.30 -15.24 12.26
N ARG A 95 -1.27 -15.87 12.85
CA ARG A 95 -1.22 -17.31 13.09
C ARG A 95 -2.31 -17.77 14.06
N LEU A 96 -2.44 -17.08 15.20
CA LEU A 96 -3.46 -17.40 16.19
C LEU A 96 -4.87 -17.17 15.63
N SER A 97 -5.07 -16.13 14.83
CA SER A 97 -6.35 -15.83 14.15
C SER A 97 -6.74 -16.95 13.18
N VAL A 98 -5.81 -17.44 12.38
CA VAL A 98 -6.07 -18.58 11.47
C VAL A 98 -6.37 -19.85 12.24
N ILE A 99 -5.63 -20.14 13.33
CA ILE A 99 -5.90 -21.28 14.19
C ILE A 99 -7.29 -21.18 14.83
N TYR A 100 -7.68 -19.99 15.30
CA TYR A 100 -9.02 -19.75 15.83
C TYR A 100 -10.10 -20.03 14.77
N GLN A 101 -9.91 -19.51 13.57
CA GLN A 101 -10.86 -19.67 12.46
C GLN A 101 -10.89 -21.11 11.91
N ALA A 102 -9.82 -21.89 12.08
CA ALA A 102 -9.84 -23.33 11.78
C ALA A 102 -10.87 -24.10 12.62
N PHE A 103 -11.26 -23.57 13.79
CA PHE A 103 -12.33 -24.13 14.63
C PHE A 103 -13.69 -23.49 14.39
N LYS A 104 -13.74 -22.17 14.09
CA LYS A 104 -14.99 -21.38 14.04
C LYS A 104 -15.58 -21.24 12.65
N ALA A 105 -14.75 -21.22 11.62
CA ALA A 105 -15.15 -21.17 10.21
C ALA A 105 -16.05 -19.97 9.86
N GLU A 106 -15.81 -18.82 10.46
CA GLU A 106 -16.62 -17.61 10.28
C GLU A 106 -16.26 -16.89 8.97
N LEU A 107 -17.23 -16.23 8.36
CA LEU A 107 -16.97 -15.25 7.31
C LEU A 107 -16.36 -14.00 7.93
N ARG A 108 -15.20 -13.56 7.45
CA ARG A 108 -14.51 -12.39 7.95
C ARG A 108 -13.93 -11.56 6.81
N GLN A 109 -13.78 -10.28 7.03
CA GLN A 109 -13.15 -9.37 6.09
C GLN A 109 -11.70 -9.10 6.51
N ASN A 110 -10.78 -9.15 5.56
CA ASN A 110 -9.40 -8.74 5.83
C ASN A 110 -9.25 -7.22 5.71
N ASP A 111 -8.06 -6.70 6.05
CA ASP A 111 -7.76 -5.27 6.03
C ASP A 111 -7.83 -4.65 4.61
N ALA A 112 -7.74 -5.45 3.56
CA ALA A 112 -7.96 -5.02 2.19
C ALA A 112 -9.45 -5.00 1.77
N GLY A 113 -10.38 -5.26 2.70
CA GLY A 113 -11.82 -5.30 2.44
C GLY A 113 -12.28 -6.53 1.67
N ARG A 114 -11.47 -7.61 1.62
CA ARG A 114 -11.84 -8.86 0.95
C ARG A 114 -12.49 -9.82 1.94
N ASP A 115 -13.63 -10.36 1.57
CA ASP A 115 -14.29 -11.40 2.34
C ASP A 115 -13.50 -12.71 2.26
N ILE A 116 -13.30 -13.33 3.42
CA ILE A 116 -12.67 -14.64 3.59
C ILE A 116 -13.66 -15.54 4.31
N ASP A 117 -14.12 -16.56 3.61
CA ASP A 117 -14.94 -17.61 4.17
C ASP A 117 -14.04 -18.73 4.71
N PHE A 118 -13.78 -18.71 6.01
CA PHE A 118 -12.91 -19.71 6.65
C PHE A 118 -13.53 -21.12 6.65
N GLY A 119 -14.83 -21.27 6.37
CA GLY A 119 -15.48 -22.57 6.14
C GLY A 119 -14.96 -23.29 4.91
N ARG A 120 -14.27 -22.59 4.02
CA ARG A 120 -13.62 -23.14 2.82
C ARG A 120 -12.18 -23.63 3.06
N LEU A 121 -11.67 -23.59 4.30
CA LEU A 121 -10.44 -24.27 4.68
C LEU A 121 -10.74 -25.76 4.85
N CYS A 122 -10.31 -26.56 3.88
CA CYS A 122 -10.65 -27.98 3.80
C CYS A 122 -9.38 -28.85 3.84
N PHE A 123 -9.55 -30.05 4.40
CA PHE A 123 -8.60 -31.14 4.27
C PHE A 123 -8.88 -31.91 2.96
N ALA A 124 -7.87 -31.99 2.09
CA ALA A 124 -7.91 -32.81 0.88
C ALA A 124 -7.59 -34.28 1.27
N VAL A 125 -8.62 -35.13 1.20
CA VAL A 125 -8.50 -36.55 1.60
C VAL A 125 -7.63 -37.32 0.61
N GLU A 126 -7.80 -37.03 -0.69
CA GLU A 126 -6.95 -37.51 -1.79
C GLU A 126 -6.45 -36.26 -2.56
N PRO A 127 -5.20 -35.83 -2.35
CA PRO A 127 -4.70 -34.65 -3.06
C PRO A 127 -4.35 -35.00 -4.52
N ASP A 128 -4.72 -34.10 -5.42
CA ASP A 128 -4.44 -34.19 -6.87
C ASP A 128 -2.96 -33.88 -7.20
N SER A 129 -2.01 -34.63 -6.64
CA SER A 129 -0.60 -34.34 -6.88
C SER A 129 0.27 -35.57 -6.70
N GLU A 130 1.15 -35.82 -7.66
CA GLU A 130 2.22 -36.82 -7.57
C GLU A 130 3.42 -36.34 -6.72
N GLN A 131 3.31 -35.16 -6.10
CA GLN A 131 4.38 -34.62 -5.23
C GLN A 131 4.53 -35.48 -3.98
N GLU A 132 5.76 -35.64 -3.51
CA GLU A 132 6.09 -36.37 -2.28
C GLU A 132 5.35 -35.80 -1.04
N ARG A 133 5.10 -34.48 -1.02
CA ARG A 133 4.31 -33.77 0.01
C ARG A 133 3.27 -32.86 -0.65
N PRO A 134 2.13 -33.42 -1.08
CA PRO A 134 1.07 -32.63 -1.67
C PRO A 134 0.39 -31.76 -0.62
N GLN A 135 -0.07 -30.57 -1.01
CA GLN A 135 -0.82 -29.71 -0.11
C GLN A 135 -2.10 -30.40 0.37
N ARG A 136 -2.23 -30.60 1.68
CA ARG A 136 -3.38 -31.27 2.32
C ARG A 136 -4.43 -30.29 2.83
N ILE A 137 -4.03 -29.10 3.25
CA ILE A 137 -4.96 -28.06 3.66
C ILE A 137 -5.07 -27.03 2.56
N VAL A 138 -6.26 -26.95 1.97
CA VAL A 138 -6.57 -26.12 0.80
C VAL A 138 -7.73 -25.17 1.08
N TYR A 139 -7.80 -24.07 0.33
CA TYR A 139 -8.94 -23.16 0.37
C TYR A 139 -9.84 -23.45 -0.83
N ARG A 140 -10.83 -24.30 -0.64
CA ARG A 140 -11.76 -24.74 -1.69
C ARG A 140 -13.19 -24.88 -1.13
N LYS A 141 -14.18 -24.87 -2.03
CA LYS A 141 -15.55 -25.21 -1.66
C LYS A 141 -15.59 -26.67 -1.15
N PRO A 142 -16.25 -26.96 -0.02
CA PRO A 142 -16.39 -28.31 0.48
C PRO A 142 -17.02 -29.25 -0.57
N VAL A 143 -16.46 -30.43 -0.69
CA VAL A 143 -16.99 -31.53 -1.51
C VAL A 143 -16.92 -32.81 -0.68
N ASP A 144 -18.02 -33.50 -0.59
CA ASP A 144 -18.16 -34.68 0.26
C ASP A 144 -17.07 -35.72 -0.02
N ARG A 145 -16.34 -36.15 1.02
CA ARG A 145 -15.19 -37.08 0.99
C ARG A 145 -13.95 -36.66 0.22
N GLU A 146 -13.99 -35.56 -0.53
CA GLU A 146 -12.80 -35.04 -1.24
C GLU A 146 -12.17 -33.87 -0.48
N PHE A 147 -12.97 -32.86 -0.17
CA PHE A 147 -12.57 -31.64 0.54
C PHE A 147 -13.41 -31.44 1.80
N VAL A 148 -12.95 -32.04 2.90
CA VAL A 148 -13.67 -32.03 4.18
C VAL A 148 -13.35 -30.76 4.96
N PRO A 149 -14.35 -29.96 5.39
CA PRO A 149 -14.11 -28.76 6.16
C PRO A 149 -13.29 -29.04 7.43
N LEU A 150 -12.21 -28.27 7.63
CA LEU A 150 -11.30 -28.50 8.75
C LEU A 150 -12.00 -28.26 10.10
N HIS A 151 -12.90 -27.29 10.18
CA HIS A 151 -13.66 -27.02 11.40
C HIS A 151 -14.56 -28.19 11.83
N ASP A 152 -15.09 -28.97 10.88
CA ASP A 152 -15.86 -30.17 11.19
C ASP A 152 -14.96 -31.30 11.72
N ILE A 153 -13.76 -31.47 11.13
CA ILE A 153 -12.75 -32.42 11.62
C ILE A 153 -12.33 -32.06 13.04
N LEU A 154 -12.17 -30.78 13.35
CA LEU A 154 -11.71 -30.29 14.65
C LEU A 154 -12.85 -30.15 15.68
N ALA A 155 -14.11 -30.28 15.32
CA ALA A 155 -15.27 -30.19 16.21
C ALA A 155 -15.24 -31.26 17.33
N LEU A 156 -15.93 -31.01 18.46
CA LEU A 156 -16.07 -32.02 19.52
C LEU A 156 -16.92 -33.20 19.06
N ASP A 157 -17.96 -32.90 18.33
CA ASP A 157 -18.95 -33.80 17.75
C ASP A 157 -18.60 -34.22 16.30
N TRP A 158 -17.30 -34.20 15.95
CA TRP A 158 -16.79 -34.42 14.59
C TRP A 158 -17.34 -35.71 13.94
N GLN A 159 -17.57 -36.77 14.73
CA GLN A 159 -18.09 -38.05 14.24
C GLN A 159 -19.50 -37.89 13.63
N HIS A 160 -20.35 -37.05 14.21
CA HIS A 160 -21.68 -36.78 13.72
C HIS A 160 -21.71 -35.83 12.51
N ARG A 161 -20.63 -35.10 12.27
CA ARG A 161 -20.49 -34.17 11.16
C ARG A 161 -19.92 -34.82 9.90
N MET A 162 -19.37 -36.01 10.03
CA MET A 162 -18.77 -36.71 8.89
C MET A 162 -19.84 -37.45 8.06
N PRO A 163 -19.70 -37.48 6.72
CA PRO A 163 -20.53 -38.30 5.87
C PRO A 163 -20.35 -39.77 6.16
N SER A 164 -21.20 -40.64 5.58
CA SER A 164 -21.11 -42.10 5.76
C SER A 164 -19.68 -42.62 5.63
N GLN A 165 -19.18 -43.21 6.70
CA GLN A 165 -17.74 -43.43 6.86
C GLN A 165 -17.34 -44.83 6.37
N THR A 166 -16.29 -44.89 5.56
CA THR A 166 -15.51 -46.10 5.33
C THR A 166 -14.31 -46.11 6.26
N LYS A 167 -13.78 -47.29 6.60
CA LYS A 167 -12.63 -47.42 7.51
C LYS A 167 -11.41 -46.56 7.09
N GLY A 168 -11.06 -46.56 5.80
CA GLY A 168 -9.94 -45.78 5.30
C GLY A 168 -10.16 -44.26 5.36
N PHE A 169 -11.35 -43.78 5.09
CA PHE A 169 -11.70 -42.36 5.22
C PHE A 169 -11.62 -41.90 6.67
N THR A 170 -12.22 -42.66 7.58
CA THR A 170 -12.20 -42.37 9.02
C THR A 170 -10.78 -42.27 9.56
N GLN A 171 -9.87 -43.16 9.14
CA GLN A 171 -8.48 -43.14 9.59
C GLN A 171 -7.77 -41.85 9.14
N LYS A 172 -7.94 -41.42 7.88
CA LYS A 172 -7.34 -40.15 7.37
C LYS A 172 -7.84 -38.92 8.13
N ILE A 173 -9.12 -38.90 8.48
CA ILE A 173 -9.72 -37.82 9.28
C ILE A 173 -9.14 -37.82 10.71
N LEU A 174 -9.02 -38.97 11.34
CA LEU A 174 -8.41 -39.10 12.66
C LEU A 174 -6.95 -38.65 12.65
N ASP A 175 -6.18 -39.08 11.68
CA ASP A 175 -4.77 -38.67 11.53
C ASP A 175 -4.63 -37.15 11.34
N CYS A 176 -5.50 -36.55 10.49
CA CYS A 176 -5.55 -35.11 10.31
C CYS A 176 -5.85 -34.40 11.65
N ARG A 177 -6.91 -34.83 12.34
CA ARG A 177 -7.33 -34.29 13.62
C ARG A 177 -6.23 -34.37 14.68
N ASP A 178 -5.60 -35.53 14.82
CA ASP A 178 -4.57 -35.74 15.83
C ASP A 178 -3.30 -34.92 15.55
N ARG A 179 -2.88 -34.81 14.29
CA ARG A 179 -1.77 -33.93 13.88
C ARG A 179 -2.03 -32.48 14.26
N PHE A 180 -3.24 -31.97 14.03
CA PHE A 180 -3.60 -30.62 14.43
C PHE A 180 -3.67 -30.44 15.95
N LEU A 181 -4.37 -31.31 16.65
CA LEU A 181 -4.60 -31.12 18.08
C LEU A 181 -3.34 -31.36 18.93
N SER A 182 -2.43 -32.22 18.48
CA SER A 182 -1.17 -32.48 19.15
C SER A 182 -0.06 -31.48 18.79
N TYR A 183 -0.26 -30.62 17.78
CA TYR A 183 0.78 -29.71 17.33
C TYR A 183 1.25 -28.78 18.46
N PRO A 184 2.57 -28.73 18.76
CA PRO A 184 3.13 -27.91 19.82
C PRO A 184 3.38 -26.48 19.34
N ILE A 185 2.87 -25.50 20.08
CA ILE A 185 3.12 -24.07 19.83
C ILE A 185 4.03 -23.54 20.92
N PRO A 186 5.24 -23.06 20.59
CA PRO A 186 6.10 -22.35 21.52
C PRO A 186 5.45 -21.01 21.89
N ILE A 187 5.43 -20.69 23.18
CA ILE A 187 4.85 -19.46 23.71
C ILE A 187 5.88 -18.76 24.57
N VAL A 188 6.15 -17.50 24.26
CA VAL A 188 6.95 -16.60 25.08
C VAL A 188 5.99 -15.64 25.78
N THR A 189 6.00 -15.61 27.11
CA THR A 189 5.12 -14.76 27.91
C THR A 189 5.93 -13.74 28.68
N VAL A 190 5.49 -12.48 28.64
CA VAL A 190 6.03 -11.37 29.44
C VAL A 190 4.94 -10.85 30.35
N GLY A 191 5.26 -10.70 31.63
CA GLY A 191 4.38 -10.06 32.62
C GLY A 191 4.97 -8.80 33.21
N ALA A 192 4.21 -8.10 34.06
CA ALA A 192 4.61 -6.90 34.79
C ALA A 192 5.32 -5.83 33.91
N ALA A 193 4.81 -5.61 32.70
CA ALA A 193 5.30 -4.60 31.77
C ALA A 193 4.28 -3.46 31.60
N THR A 194 4.78 -2.25 31.45
CA THR A 194 3.97 -1.08 31.07
C THR A 194 3.60 -1.12 29.59
N LEU A 195 2.62 -0.33 29.17
CA LEU A 195 2.22 -0.22 27.77
C LEU A 195 3.39 0.29 26.88
N ASP A 196 4.19 1.23 27.42
CA ASP A 196 5.36 1.78 26.70
C ASP A 196 6.45 0.72 26.51
N GLU A 197 6.76 -0.06 27.55
CA GLU A 197 7.72 -1.16 27.46
C GLU A 197 7.27 -2.23 26.47
N ILE A 198 5.97 -2.53 26.41
CA ILE A 198 5.39 -3.45 25.42
C ILE A 198 5.42 -2.86 24.02
N GLY A 199 5.20 -1.55 23.88
CA GLY A 199 5.38 -0.85 22.61
C GLY A 199 6.80 -1.01 22.07
N ASP A 200 7.82 -0.84 22.91
CA ASP A 200 9.21 -1.04 22.53
C ASP A 200 9.53 -2.51 22.18
N VAL A 201 9.00 -3.47 22.94
CA VAL A 201 9.12 -4.91 22.66
C VAL A 201 8.47 -5.26 21.33
N PHE A 202 7.25 -4.77 21.09
CA PHE A 202 6.54 -4.95 19.83
C PHE A 202 7.35 -4.45 18.63
N ILE A 203 7.95 -3.26 18.76
CA ILE A 203 8.82 -2.66 17.74
C ILE A 203 10.02 -3.57 17.45
N ARG A 204 10.71 -4.07 18.48
CA ARG A 204 11.92 -4.89 18.35
C ARG A 204 11.64 -6.25 17.72
N ILE A 205 10.59 -6.94 18.17
CA ILE A 205 10.22 -8.27 17.67
C ILE A 205 9.85 -8.20 16.20
N ASN A 206 9.05 -7.21 15.82
CA ASN A 206 8.58 -7.08 14.45
C ASN A 206 9.61 -6.46 13.49
N SER A 207 10.69 -5.84 13.99
CA SER A 207 11.74 -5.29 13.14
C SER A 207 12.50 -6.34 12.33
N GLN A 208 12.47 -7.61 12.74
CA GLN A 208 13.10 -8.74 12.03
C GLN A 208 12.19 -9.42 11.00
N GLY A 209 10.88 -9.10 10.96
CA GLY A 209 9.92 -9.69 10.04
C GLY A 209 9.42 -8.71 8.99
N MET A 210 8.14 -8.32 9.05
CA MET A 210 7.60 -7.26 8.19
C MET A 210 7.96 -5.88 8.76
N ARG A 211 8.45 -4.96 7.90
CA ARG A 211 8.77 -3.58 8.31
C ARG A 211 7.56 -2.94 8.98
N ILE A 212 7.68 -2.66 10.27
CA ILE A 212 6.75 -1.80 10.98
C ILE A 212 6.95 -0.39 10.46
N THR A 213 5.87 0.23 10.06
CA THR A 213 5.91 1.62 9.59
C THR A 213 6.06 2.57 10.78
N HIS A 214 6.49 3.80 10.52
CA HIS A 214 6.49 4.86 11.53
C HIS A 214 5.07 5.13 12.06
N ALA A 215 4.06 4.92 11.22
CA ALA A 215 2.65 5.02 11.58
C ALA A 215 2.26 3.97 12.64
N ASP A 216 2.65 2.70 12.45
CA ASP A 216 2.36 1.63 13.41
C ASP A 216 2.97 1.91 14.78
N ARG A 217 4.20 2.45 14.81
CA ARG A 217 4.87 2.84 16.05
C ARG A 217 4.17 4.00 16.78
N ALA A 218 3.80 5.04 16.02
CA ALA A 218 3.07 6.17 16.57
C ALA A 218 1.72 5.74 17.17
N ILE A 219 0.98 4.89 16.45
CA ILE A 219 -0.30 4.35 16.91
C ILE A 219 -0.13 3.54 18.22
N ALA A 220 0.94 2.74 18.31
CA ALA A 220 1.24 1.98 19.53
C ALA A 220 1.42 2.89 20.76
N LEU A 221 1.97 4.09 20.57
CA LEU A 221 2.24 5.06 21.62
C LEU A 221 1.02 5.93 22.01
N MET A 222 -0.07 5.90 21.24
CA MET A 222 -1.28 6.71 21.48
C MET A 222 -2.40 5.90 22.14
N GLY A 223 -2.08 5.07 23.13
CA GLY A 223 -2.94 4.04 23.73
C GLY A 223 -4.39 4.42 24.08
N GLU A 224 -4.67 5.67 24.47
CA GLU A 224 -6.02 6.12 24.82
C GLU A 224 -6.86 6.59 23.60
N LEU A 225 -6.21 6.90 22.48
CA LEU A 225 -6.85 7.34 21.25
C LEU A 225 -6.84 6.21 20.20
N ASP A 226 -7.97 5.98 19.58
CA ASP A 226 -8.07 5.04 18.47
C ASP A 226 -7.64 5.67 17.13
N VAL A 227 -6.39 6.15 17.10
CA VAL A 227 -5.85 6.88 15.95
C VAL A 227 -5.80 6.01 14.70
N ARG A 228 -5.59 4.69 14.85
CA ARG A 228 -5.68 3.76 13.72
C ARG A 228 -7.08 3.77 13.11
N TYR A 229 -8.10 3.58 13.93
CA TYR A 229 -9.49 3.62 13.45
C TYR A 229 -9.83 4.97 12.80
N MET A 230 -9.42 6.06 13.42
CA MET A 230 -9.66 7.41 12.88
C MET A 230 -8.97 7.62 11.52
N ALA A 231 -7.73 7.15 11.36
CA ALA A 231 -7.00 7.23 10.10
C ALA A 231 -7.59 6.30 9.02
N GLU A 232 -8.03 5.09 9.40
CA GLU A 232 -8.70 4.15 8.50
C GLU A 232 -10.07 4.68 8.04
N GLN A 233 -10.84 5.32 8.92
CA GLN A 233 -12.10 5.96 8.54
C GLN A 233 -11.85 7.10 7.53
N LEU A 234 -10.82 7.91 7.72
CA LEU A 234 -10.47 8.93 6.73
C LEU A 234 -10.01 8.30 5.42
N ARG A 235 -9.18 7.26 5.46
CA ARG A 235 -8.77 6.50 4.27
C ARG A 235 -9.98 5.93 3.53
N HIS A 236 -10.97 5.40 4.25
CA HIS A 236 -12.22 4.89 3.66
C HIS A 236 -13.00 6.01 2.96
N ARG A 237 -13.19 7.16 3.59
CA ARG A 237 -13.83 8.34 2.96
C ARG A 237 -13.11 8.81 1.70
N VAL A 238 -11.77 8.79 1.70
CA VAL A 238 -10.95 9.08 0.51
C VAL A 238 -11.24 8.07 -0.60
N ARG A 239 -11.36 6.78 -0.27
CA ARG A 239 -11.72 5.73 -1.25
C ARG A 239 -13.14 5.88 -1.79
N GLU A 240 -14.11 6.22 -0.95
CA GLU A 240 -15.50 6.49 -1.35
C GLU A 240 -15.57 7.69 -2.33
N SER A 241 -14.69 8.67 -2.19
CA SER A 241 -14.56 9.75 -3.17
C SER A 241 -14.00 9.28 -4.52
N GLY A 242 -13.62 8.00 -4.66
CA GLY A 242 -13.05 7.42 -5.87
C GLY A 242 -11.53 7.60 -5.99
N PHE A 243 -10.83 7.90 -4.88
CA PHE A 243 -9.38 7.98 -4.84
C PHE A 243 -8.79 6.82 -4.02
N ALA A 244 -8.08 5.88 -4.67
CA ALA A 244 -7.46 4.77 -3.96
C ALA A 244 -6.20 5.24 -3.22
N LEU A 245 -6.27 5.24 -1.88
CA LEU A 245 -5.14 5.46 -0.97
C LEU A 245 -4.78 4.14 -0.30
N ASN A 246 -3.52 3.70 -0.41
CA ASN A 246 -3.10 2.36 0.00
C ASN A 246 -2.73 2.25 1.49
N ALA A 247 -2.18 3.32 2.07
CA ALA A 247 -1.68 3.33 3.45
C ALA A 247 -2.20 4.54 4.23
N ILE A 248 -2.20 4.44 5.56
CA ILE A 248 -2.55 5.53 6.47
C ILE A 248 -1.37 6.44 6.80
N ASP A 249 -0.14 6.05 6.44
CA ASP A 249 1.07 6.82 6.74
C ASP A 249 0.99 8.29 6.27
N PRO A 250 0.51 8.62 5.05
CA PRO A 250 0.35 10.01 4.62
C PRO A 250 -0.67 10.79 5.44
N ILE A 251 -1.69 10.12 5.99
CA ILE A 251 -2.69 10.75 6.86
C ILE A 251 -2.04 11.17 8.18
N LEU A 252 -1.34 10.24 8.83
CA LEU A 252 -0.66 10.52 10.09
C LEU A 252 0.48 11.53 9.93
N MET A 253 1.22 11.45 8.83
CA MET A 253 2.24 12.45 8.50
C MET A 253 1.61 13.84 8.33
N GLY A 254 0.49 13.93 7.61
CA GLY A 254 -0.23 15.19 7.43
C GLY A 254 -0.72 15.79 8.75
N PHE A 255 -1.30 14.97 9.63
CA PHE A 255 -1.73 15.40 10.96
C PHE A 255 -0.55 15.90 11.80
N ASN A 256 0.57 15.19 11.77
CA ASN A 256 1.80 15.62 12.42
C ASN A 256 2.28 16.99 11.90
N LEU A 257 2.32 17.19 10.58
CA LEU A 257 2.79 18.45 9.98
C LEU A 257 1.96 19.67 10.39
N VAL A 258 0.67 19.51 10.63
CA VAL A 258 -0.23 20.64 10.98
C VAL A 258 -0.36 20.87 12.48
N THR A 259 -0.11 19.88 13.33
CA THR A 259 -0.25 20.00 14.78
C THR A 259 1.06 20.26 15.50
N GLU A 260 2.19 19.89 14.91
CA GLU A 260 3.48 19.90 15.58
C GLU A 260 4.32 21.14 15.31
N ASN A 261 3.98 21.93 14.31
CA ASN A 261 4.79 23.07 13.84
C ASN A 261 6.31 22.74 13.86
N PRO A 262 6.75 21.70 13.11
CA PRO A 262 8.08 21.15 13.23
C PRO A 262 9.13 22.23 12.98
N GLN A 263 10.13 22.31 13.84
CA GLN A 263 11.26 23.23 13.69
C GLN A 263 12.11 22.79 12.49
N LEU A 264 12.61 23.76 11.69
CA LEU A 264 13.41 23.46 10.50
C LEU A 264 14.79 22.85 10.81
N ASP A 265 15.30 23.13 12.00
CA ASP A 265 16.68 22.79 12.40
C ASP A 265 16.82 21.39 13.01
N GLY A 266 15.70 20.68 13.11
CA GLY A 266 15.67 19.38 13.75
C GLY A 266 15.49 18.22 12.80
N ASP A 267 15.58 17.06 13.37
CA ASP A 267 15.14 15.79 12.82
C ASP A 267 13.74 15.91 12.18
N PRO A 268 13.46 15.10 11.14
CA PRO A 268 12.13 15.02 10.55
C PRO A 268 11.07 14.80 11.63
N PRO A 269 9.85 15.32 11.45
CA PRO A 269 8.77 15.14 12.41
C PRO A 269 8.54 13.64 12.61
N LYS A 270 9.03 13.11 13.70
CA LYS A 270 8.86 11.70 14.05
C LYS A 270 7.42 11.52 14.49
N LEU A 271 6.67 10.65 13.81
CA LEU A 271 5.31 10.31 14.20
C LEU A 271 5.24 9.83 15.65
N GLU A 272 6.29 9.13 16.10
CA GLU A 272 6.44 8.67 17.48
C GLU A 272 6.58 9.81 18.48
N ALA A 273 7.26 10.90 18.12
CA ALA A 273 7.39 12.08 18.99
C ALA A 273 6.04 12.79 19.15
N MET A 274 5.29 12.96 18.06
CA MET A 274 3.91 13.46 18.08
C MET A 274 3.05 12.59 19.01
N ALA A 275 3.10 11.28 18.83
CA ALA A 275 2.30 10.33 19.58
C ALA A 275 2.59 10.42 21.09
N ARG A 276 3.87 10.44 21.50
CA ARG A 276 4.26 10.59 22.91
C ARG A 276 3.76 11.90 23.53
N ARG A 277 3.84 12.99 22.78
CA ARG A 277 3.38 14.29 23.27
C ARG A 277 1.87 14.32 23.46
N TRP A 278 1.09 13.88 22.49
CA TRP A 278 -0.35 13.79 22.62
C TRP A 278 -0.78 12.84 23.74
N SER A 279 -0.15 11.67 23.84
CA SER A 279 -0.41 10.71 24.92
C SER A 279 -0.10 11.29 26.30
N SER A 280 1.05 11.94 26.45
CA SER A 280 1.42 12.62 27.68
C SER A 280 0.46 13.77 28.04
N TRP A 281 0.04 14.56 27.06
CA TRP A 281 -0.90 15.65 27.30
C TRP A 281 -2.27 15.12 27.73
N ILE A 282 -2.80 14.12 27.04
CA ILE A 282 -4.09 13.50 27.36
C ILE A 282 -4.09 12.86 28.76
N ALA A 283 -2.97 12.28 29.18
CA ALA A 283 -2.83 11.69 30.52
C ALA A 283 -2.84 12.75 31.64
N ASN A 284 -2.47 13.99 31.34
CA ASN A 284 -2.30 15.05 32.34
C ASN A 284 -3.35 16.17 32.25
N ASP A 285 -4.16 16.24 31.20
CA ASP A 285 -5.12 17.32 30.94
C ASP A 285 -6.42 16.77 30.34
N ALA A 286 -7.51 16.89 31.09
CA ALA A 286 -8.83 16.42 30.67
C ALA A 286 -9.33 17.08 29.36
N THR A 287 -8.86 18.28 29.02
CA THR A 287 -9.27 19.00 27.79
C THR A 287 -8.47 18.59 26.56
N ALA A 288 -7.34 17.90 26.73
CA ALA A 288 -6.45 17.55 25.64
C ALA A 288 -7.09 16.59 24.63
N LYS A 289 -7.97 15.69 25.10
CA LYS A 289 -8.69 14.76 24.22
C LYS A 289 -9.67 15.51 23.31
N ASP A 290 -10.45 16.42 23.84
CA ASP A 290 -11.38 17.25 23.05
C ASP A 290 -10.62 18.12 22.05
N ASN A 291 -9.46 18.64 22.45
CA ASN A 291 -8.61 19.42 21.57
C ASN A 291 -8.05 18.54 20.43
N PHE A 292 -7.59 17.32 20.74
CA PHE A 292 -7.16 16.36 19.72
C PHE A 292 -8.29 16.09 18.71
N GLU A 293 -9.50 15.81 19.17
CA GLU A 293 -10.65 15.52 18.32
C GLU A 293 -11.01 16.71 17.42
N LYS A 294 -10.99 17.94 17.96
CA LYS A 294 -11.21 19.17 17.18
C LYS A 294 -10.14 19.35 16.08
N GLN A 295 -8.87 19.17 16.44
CA GLN A 295 -7.76 19.27 15.46
C GLN A 295 -7.86 18.17 14.41
N TRP A 296 -8.25 16.96 14.80
CA TRP A 296 -8.45 15.85 13.87
C TRP A 296 -9.58 16.12 12.88
N HIS A 297 -10.73 16.60 13.34
CA HIS A 297 -11.85 16.95 12.45
C HIS A 297 -11.48 18.05 11.44
N ARG A 298 -10.77 19.07 11.89
CA ARG A 298 -10.25 20.12 11.00
C ARG A 298 -9.28 19.56 9.98
N PHE A 299 -8.39 18.67 10.42
CA PHE A 299 -7.44 18.00 9.53
C PHE A 299 -8.11 17.08 8.52
N GLN A 300 -9.14 16.31 8.92
CA GLN A 300 -9.90 15.47 7.99
C GLN A 300 -10.44 16.29 6.81
N THR A 301 -11.05 17.43 7.10
CA THR A 301 -11.56 18.34 6.05
C THR A 301 -10.43 18.84 5.15
N ALA A 302 -9.31 19.25 5.72
CA ALA A 302 -8.15 19.70 4.98
C ALA A 302 -7.54 18.61 4.08
N PHE A 303 -7.45 17.39 4.58
CA PHE A 303 -6.92 16.26 3.82
C PHE A 303 -7.82 15.89 2.64
N LEU A 304 -9.15 15.86 2.84
CA LEU A 304 -10.12 15.64 1.77
C LEU A 304 -10.06 16.75 0.71
N SER A 305 -9.91 18.01 1.14
CA SER A 305 -9.73 19.15 0.22
C SER A 305 -8.43 19.03 -0.59
N ALA A 306 -7.35 18.53 0.01
CA ALA A 306 -6.10 18.28 -0.72
C ALA A 306 -6.25 17.19 -1.78
N VAL A 307 -6.95 16.09 -1.46
CA VAL A 307 -7.28 15.02 -2.41
C VAL A 307 -8.11 15.57 -3.57
N ASP A 308 -9.18 16.29 -3.25
CA ASP A 308 -10.08 16.86 -4.24
C ASP A 308 -9.37 17.86 -5.16
N TYR A 309 -8.53 18.73 -4.59
CA TYR A 309 -7.74 19.68 -5.36
C TYR A 309 -6.78 19.00 -6.33
N LEU A 310 -6.04 17.97 -5.88
CA LEU A 310 -5.13 17.24 -6.75
C LEU A 310 -5.86 16.54 -7.89
N ARG A 311 -7.00 15.93 -7.64
CA ARG A 311 -7.81 15.26 -8.67
C ARG A 311 -8.40 16.21 -9.70
N ASN A 312 -8.77 17.41 -9.28
CA ASN A 312 -9.44 18.39 -10.16
C ASN A 312 -8.44 19.27 -10.92
N ARG A 313 -7.24 19.47 -10.40
CA ARG A 313 -6.23 20.37 -10.99
C ARG A 313 -5.06 19.68 -11.66
N PHE A 314 -4.86 18.39 -11.34
CA PHE A 314 -3.78 17.57 -11.90
C PHE A 314 -4.33 16.21 -12.35
N PRO A 315 -3.68 15.51 -13.29
CA PRO A 315 -4.10 14.20 -13.75
C PRO A 315 -3.72 13.10 -12.75
N VAL A 316 -4.13 13.28 -11.50
CA VAL A 316 -3.89 12.36 -10.38
C VAL A 316 -5.20 11.63 -10.09
N TYR A 317 -5.34 10.43 -10.63
CA TYR A 317 -6.58 9.67 -10.51
C TYR A 317 -6.61 8.79 -9.26
N ASP A 318 -5.44 8.38 -8.79
CA ASP A 318 -5.22 7.62 -7.55
C ASP A 318 -3.77 7.78 -7.06
N GLU A 319 -3.41 7.12 -5.94
CA GLU A 319 -2.06 7.18 -5.38
C GLU A 319 -0.96 6.73 -6.35
N SER A 320 -1.25 5.84 -7.30
CA SER A 320 -0.25 5.36 -8.27
C SER A 320 0.24 6.44 -9.24
N TYR A 321 -0.53 7.52 -9.39
CA TYR A 321 -0.16 8.72 -10.15
C TYR A 321 0.60 9.74 -9.30
N LEU A 322 0.51 9.68 -7.97
CA LEU A 322 1.27 10.60 -7.12
C LEU A 322 2.76 10.23 -7.11
N PRO A 323 3.65 11.18 -7.40
CA PRO A 323 5.08 10.97 -7.24
C PRO A 323 5.48 10.50 -5.83
N SER A 324 4.79 11.01 -4.81
CA SER A 324 4.88 10.55 -3.42
C SER A 324 3.53 10.75 -2.72
N ALA A 325 3.09 9.77 -1.95
CA ALA A 325 1.87 9.88 -1.14
C ALA A 325 1.96 11.01 -0.09
N ASN A 326 3.18 11.36 0.35
CA ASN A 326 3.42 12.49 1.25
C ASN A 326 3.09 13.86 0.64
N MET A 327 2.85 13.94 -0.66
CA MET A 327 2.33 15.16 -1.30
C MET A 327 0.93 15.50 -0.79
N LEU A 328 0.10 14.50 -0.47
CA LEU A 328 -1.19 14.72 0.19
C LEU A 328 -1.00 15.30 1.60
N ALA A 329 -0.09 14.73 2.38
CA ALA A 329 0.25 15.21 3.71
C ALA A 329 0.70 16.68 3.70
N THR A 330 1.58 17.01 2.76
CA THR A 330 2.14 18.36 2.63
C THR A 330 1.08 19.37 2.16
N LEU A 331 0.27 19.02 1.17
CA LEU A 331 -0.78 19.90 0.66
C LEU A 331 -1.93 20.09 1.65
N ALA A 332 -2.20 19.10 2.50
CA ALA A 332 -3.17 19.23 3.58
C ALA A 332 -2.83 20.38 4.54
N ALA A 333 -1.55 20.71 4.71
CA ALA A 333 -1.14 21.87 5.51
C ALA A 333 -1.65 23.20 4.92
N PHE A 334 -1.74 23.33 3.59
CA PHE A 334 -2.36 24.49 2.98
C PHE A 334 -3.84 24.60 3.37
N PHE A 335 -4.61 23.55 3.15
CA PHE A 335 -6.05 23.53 3.41
C PHE A 335 -6.40 23.52 4.89
N PHE A 336 -5.48 23.13 5.77
CA PHE A 336 -5.67 23.25 7.20
C PHE A 336 -5.70 24.71 7.67
N HIS A 337 -4.96 25.59 6.99
CA HIS A 337 -4.88 27.01 7.30
C HIS A 337 -5.70 27.91 6.34
N HIS A 338 -6.27 27.32 5.27
CA HIS A 338 -7.02 28.07 4.26
C HIS A 338 -8.36 27.41 3.97
N SER A 339 -9.43 28.15 4.19
CA SER A 339 -10.79 27.73 3.83
C SER A 339 -11.12 28.14 2.39
N GLY A 340 -11.45 27.15 1.55
CA GLY A 340 -11.87 27.40 0.17
C GLY A 340 -10.78 27.12 -0.88
N GLN A 341 -10.99 27.62 -2.09
CA GLN A 341 -10.10 27.39 -3.22
C GLN A 341 -8.88 28.32 -3.18
N PRO A 342 -7.69 27.82 -3.55
CA PRO A 342 -6.52 28.67 -3.71
C PRO A 342 -6.75 29.79 -4.73
N ASN A 343 -6.28 31.00 -4.42
CA ASN A 343 -6.26 32.09 -5.38
C ASN A 343 -5.21 31.84 -6.50
N ALA A 344 -5.17 32.70 -7.52
CA ALA A 344 -4.31 32.53 -8.68
C ALA A 344 -2.80 32.42 -8.33
N GLN A 345 -2.33 33.20 -7.36
CA GLN A 345 -0.94 33.16 -6.89
C GLN A 345 -0.67 31.83 -6.15
N GLN A 346 -1.52 31.45 -5.21
CA GLN A 346 -1.41 30.20 -4.44
C GLN A 346 -1.46 28.98 -5.38
N ALA A 347 -2.41 28.97 -6.32
CA ALA A 347 -2.54 27.91 -7.33
C ALA A 347 -1.29 27.80 -8.21
N THR A 348 -0.65 28.93 -8.54
CA THR A 348 0.61 28.95 -9.30
C THR A 348 1.76 28.30 -8.52
N GLU A 349 1.89 28.60 -7.22
CA GLU A 349 2.95 28.02 -6.41
C GLU A 349 2.72 26.53 -6.11
N ILE A 350 1.46 26.11 -5.90
CA ILE A 350 1.10 24.69 -5.76
C ILE A 350 1.41 23.93 -7.07
N ARG A 351 1.13 24.52 -8.24
CA ARG A 351 1.46 23.92 -9.54
C ARG A 351 2.96 23.73 -9.74
N LYS A 352 3.77 24.73 -9.43
CA LYS A 352 5.24 24.63 -9.48
C LYS A 352 5.74 23.52 -8.57
N TRP A 353 5.28 23.53 -7.33
CA TRP A 353 5.63 22.50 -6.34
C TRP A 353 5.27 21.08 -6.81
N PHE A 354 4.06 20.89 -7.34
CA PHE A 354 3.61 19.56 -7.76
C PHE A 354 4.54 18.93 -8.80
N TRP A 355 4.78 19.66 -9.90
CA TRP A 355 5.62 19.13 -10.98
C TRP A 355 7.09 19.00 -10.61
N ALA A 356 7.64 19.99 -9.92
CA ALA A 356 9.04 19.98 -9.52
C ALA A 356 9.33 18.90 -8.46
N THR A 357 8.43 18.69 -7.49
CA THR A 357 8.62 17.67 -6.43
C THR A 357 8.74 16.26 -7.00
N GLY A 358 7.88 15.90 -7.95
CA GLY A 358 7.93 14.60 -8.60
C GLY A 358 9.19 14.41 -9.42
N LEU A 359 9.51 15.40 -10.23
CA LEU A 359 10.61 15.35 -11.18
C LEU A 359 11.99 15.34 -10.50
N ALA A 360 12.16 16.17 -9.49
CA ALA A 360 13.39 16.24 -8.69
C ALA A 360 13.52 15.13 -7.65
N LYS A 361 12.55 14.20 -7.56
CA LYS A 361 12.50 13.18 -6.49
C LYS A 361 12.60 13.81 -5.09
N ARG A 362 12.02 15.00 -4.91
CA ARG A 362 12.18 15.84 -3.72
C ARG A 362 11.77 15.14 -2.42
N TYR A 363 10.80 14.21 -2.49
CA TYR A 363 10.32 13.41 -1.36
C TYR A 363 10.85 11.97 -1.38
N SER A 364 12.07 11.76 -1.90
CA SER A 364 12.75 10.47 -1.99
C SER A 364 14.20 10.59 -1.55
N GLY A 365 14.81 9.46 -1.15
CA GLY A 365 16.21 9.40 -0.74
C GLY A 365 16.46 9.88 0.69
N ALA A 366 17.74 9.99 1.08
CA ALA A 366 18.12 10.42 2.42
C ALA A 366 17.75 11.89 2.67
N GLY A 367 17.19 12.19 3.85
CA GLY A 367 16.89 13.56 4.26
C GLY A 367 15.64 14.19 3.60
N TYR A 368 14.85 13.45 2.84
CA TYR A 368 13.66 13.97 2.15
C TYR A 368 12.61 14.59 3.10
N HIS A 369 12.60 14.21 4.36
CA HIS A 369 11.70 14.78 5.36
C HIS A 369 11.89 16.29 5.56
N ARG A 370 13.11 16.81 5.41
CA ARG A 370 13.39 18.25 5.48
C ARG A 370 12.62 19.01 4.40
N ASN A 371 12.52 18.43 3.20
CA ASN A 371 11.76 19.02 2.11
C ASN A 371 10.25 19.00 2.39
N ILE A 372 9.73 17.92 2.99
CA ILE A 372 8.31 17.83 3.39
C ILE A 372 7.99 18.94 4.40
N VAL A 373 8.84 19.12 5.42
CA VAL A 373 8.66 20.18 6.44
C VAL A 373 8.74 21.57 5.81
N ALA A 374 9.76 21.80 4.97
CA ALA A 374 9.94 23.10 4.31
C ALA A 374 8.73 23.47 3.43
N ASP A 375 8.22 22.50 2.66
CA ASP A 375 7.07 22.69 1.77
C ASP A 375 5.76 22.83 2.57
N SER A 376 5.60 22.11 3.69
CA SER A 376 4.46 22.29 4.61
C SER A 376 4.43 23.72 5.20
N LYS A 377 5.59 24.25 5.63
CA LYS A 377 5.70 25.64 6.11
C LYS A 377 5.46 26.66 5.02
N LEU A 378 5.94 26.41 3.80
CA LEU A 378 5.61 27.23 2.63
C LEU A 378 4.10 27.31 2.44
N PHE A 379 3.40 26.18 2.49
CA PHE A 379 1.97 26.12 2.28
C PHE A 379 1.17 26.77 3.41
N ALA A 380 1.58 26.59 4.66
CA ALA A 380 0.96 27.30 5.79
C ALA A 380 1.12 28.82 5.64
N ALA A 381 2.28 29.31 5.21
CA ALA A 381 2.52 30.73 4.95
C ALA A 381 1.69 31.25 3.76
N LEU A 382 1.62 30.49 2.66
CA LEU A 382 0.78 30.85 1.50
C LEU A 382 -0.70 30.90 1.87
N ALA A 383 -1.18 29.97 2.69
CA ALA A 383 -2.54 29.92 3.21
C ALA A 383 -2.87 31.17 4.03
N GLY A 384 -1.91 31.66 4.82
CA GLY A 384 -2.00 32.92 5.58
C GLY A 384 -1.81 34.20 4.73
N GLY A 385 -1.73 34.09 3.39
CA GLY A 385 -1.60 35.25 2.49
C GLY A 385 -0.18 35.77 2.28
N ALA A 386 0.83 35.06 2.77
CA ALA A 386 2.21 35.48 2.56
C ALA A 386 2.64 35.34 1.08
N ARG A 387 3.38 36.32 0.58
CA ARG A 387 3.92 36.30 -0.80
C ARG A 387 5.20 35.45 -0.88
N ARG A 388 5.08 34.14 -0.59
CA ARG A 388 6.16 33.17 -0.72
C ARG A 388 6.15 32.52 -2.10
N ARG A 389 7.31 32.07 -2.56
CA ARG A 389 7.48 31.36 -3.85
C ARG A 389 8.12 30.02 -3.61
N PHE A 390 7.64 29.02 -4.33
CA PHE A 390 8.26 27.71 -4.37
C PHE A 390 9.56 27.76 -5.19
N ALA A 391 10.62 27.10 -4.68
CA ALA A 391 11.89 26.95 -5.39
C ALA A 391 12.30 25.46 -5.38
N ILE A 392 12.77 24.99 -6.53
CA ILE A 392 13.21 23.58 -6.67
C ILE A 392 14.57 23.32 -6.05
N GLY A 393 15.40 24.36 -5.86
CA GLY A 393 16.82 24.24 -5.58
C GLY A 393 17.62 24.18 -6.89
N ASP A 394 18.38 23.10 -7.10
CA ASP A 394 19.16 22.93 -8.33
C ASP A 394 18.30 22.52 -9.53
N LEU A 395 18.65 23.05 -10.69
CA LEU A 395 18.07 22.63 -11.97
C LEU A 395 18.56 21.23 -12.33
N LEU A 396 17.67 20.45 -12.93
CA LEU A 396 17.89 19.08 -13.35
C LEU A 396 18.75 19.00 -14.62
N ASP A 397 19.49 17.92 -14.77
CA ASP A 397 20.15 17.57 -16.01
C ASP A 397 19.21 16.74 -16.88
N PRO A 398 18.82 17.21 -18.08
CA PRO A 398 17.89 16.49 -18.93
C PRO A 398 18.31 15.05 -19.25
N VAL A 399 19.62 14.85 -19.52
CA VAL A 399 20.15 13.52 -19.91
C VAL A 399 20.21 12.59 -18.70
N LEU A 400 20.75 13.04 -17.58
CA LEU A 400 20.92 12.21 -16.38
C LEU A 400 19.58 11.94 -15.70
N ASP A 401 18.70 12.94 -15.64
CA ASP A 401 17.48 12.88 -14.85
C ASP A 401 16.26 12.36 -15.62
N ILE A 402 16.22 12.49 -16.95
CA ILE A 402 15.09 12.03 -17.75
C ILE A 402 15.50 10.92 -18.72
N GLN A 403 16.50 11.17 -19.59
CA GLN A 403 16.86 10.21 -20.63
C GLN A 403 17.50 8.94 -20.06
N ALA A 404 18.25 9.06 -18.96
CA ALA A 404 18.87 7.93 -18.28
C ALA A 404 18.00 7.31 -17.17
N GLU A 405 16.84 7.93 -16.85
CA GLU A 405 15.90 7.35 -15.86
C GLU A 405 15.22 6.11 -16.44
N GLU A 406 15.47 4.98 -15.81
CA GLU A 406 14.82 3.72 -16.17
C GLU A 406 13.40 3.70 -15.63
N TYR A 407 12.46 3.21 -16.43
CA TYR A 407 11.09 3.04 -16.02
C TYR A 407 10.96 2.08 -14.82
N ASN A 408 10.47 2.60 -13.72
CA ASN A 408 10.07 1.85 -12.54
C ASN A 408 8.76 2.47 -12.00
N SER A 409 7.72 1.65 -11.87
CA SER A 409 6.41 2.11 -11.39
C SER A 409 6.43 2.73 -9.99
N GLY A 410 7.43 2.40 -9.17
CA GLY A 410 7.66 2.99 -7.83
C GLY A 410 8.44 4.31 -7.86
N SER A 411 9.08 4.67 -8.98
CA SER A 411 9.88 5.89 -9.08
C SER A 411 8.99 7.14 -9.10
N ALA A 412 9.30 8.13 -8.25
CA ALA A 412 8.62 9.41 -8.21
C ALA A 412 8.66 10.11 -9.59
N ARG A 413 9.79 10.04 -10.28
CA ARG A 413 9.99 10.65 -11.59
C ARG A 413 9.16 9.96 -12.68
N ALA A 414 9.09 8.62 -12.64
CA ALA A 414 8.23 7.88 -13.56
C ALA A 414 6.75 8.23 -13.35
N ARG A 415 6.29 8.34 -12.11
CA ARG A 415 4.91 8.76 -11.79
C ARG A 415 4.64 10.20 -12.25
N ALA A 416 5.56 11.14 -12.04
CA ALA A 416 5.46 12.51 -12.59
C ALA A 416 5.36 12.50 -14.12
N PHE A 417 6.17 11.68 -14.79
CA PHE A 417 6.11 11.51 -16.24
C PHE A 417 4.75 10.96 -16.71
N PHE A 418 4.16 9.99 -15.99
CA PHE A 418 2.84 9.48 -16.32
C PHE A 418 1.73 10.51 -16.05
N CYS A 419 1.86 11.35 -15.03
CA CYS A 419 0.99 12.50 -14.86
C CYS A 419 1.10 13.46 -16.07
N LEU A 420 2.33 13.72 -16.55
CA LEU A 420 2.52 14.55 -17.73
C LEU A 420 1.85 13.95 -18.96
N LEU A 421 2.06 12.66 -19.24
CA LEU A 421 1.38 11.98 -20.34
C LEU A 421 -0.14 12.00 -20.19
N ALA A 422 -0.65 11.76 -18.98
CA ALA A 422 -2.08 11.80 -18.70
C ALA A 422 -2.69 13.20 -18.95
N SER A 423 -1.93 14.27 -18.67
CA SER A 423 -2.35 15.66 -18.94
C SER A 423 -2.46 15.99 -20.43
N LYS A 424 -1.91 15.13 -21.29
CA LYS A 424 -2.01 15.27 -22.75
C LYS A 424 -3.21 14.54 -23.34
N GLU A 425 -4.04 13.93 -22.50
CA GLU A 425 -5.22 13.17 -22.93
C GLU A 425 -4.88 12.15 -24.01
N PRO A 426 -4.04 11.15 -23.69
CA PRO A 426 -3.56 10.20 -24.68
C PRO A 426 -4.72 9.51 -25.40
N LYS A 427 -4.52 9.24 -26.68
CA LYS A 427 -5.56 8.76 -27.60
C LYS A 427 -5.24 7.37 -28.13
N PHE A 428 -6.27 6.60 -28.48
CA PHE A 428 -6.09 5.36 -29.22
C PHE A 428 -5.38 5.61 -30.55
N LEU A 429 -4.48 4.70 -30.91
CA LEU A 429 -3.70 4.85 -32.16
C LEU A 429 -4.58 4.72 -33.40
N ASP A 430 -5.59 3.85 -33.37
CA ASP A 430 -6.42 3.48 -34.52
C ASP A 430 -7.48 4.51 -34.85
N ASN A 431 -8.22 5.01 -33.85
CA ASN A 431 -9.39 5.86 -34.08
C ASN A 431 -9.22 7.31 -33.56
N GLY A 432 -8.18 7.58 -32.76
CA GLY A 432 -7.90 8.91 -32.21
C GLY A 432 -8.82 9.34 -31.07
N GLU A 433 -9.67 8.44 -30.56
CA GLU A 433 -10.51 8.68 -29.39
C GLU A 433 -9.66 8.73 -28.10
N PRO A 434 -10.09 9.49 -27.06
CA PRO A 434 -9.37 9.58 -25.82
C PRO A 434 -9.28 8.25 -25.07
N LEU A 435 -8.10 7.93 -24.50
CA LEU A 435 -7.92 6.82 -23.58
C LEU A 435 -8.51 7.17 -22.20
N PHE A 436 -9.45 6.36 -21.72
CA PHE A 436 -10.01 6.52 -20.38
C PHE A 436 -8.99 6.11 -19.30
N LEU A 437 -8.28 7.09 -18.73
CA LEU A 437 -7.31 6.84 -17.66
C LEU A 437 -7.92 6.81 -16.26
N LYS A 438 -9.16 7.33 -16.10
CA LYS A 438 -9.85 7.49 -14.82
C LYS A 438 -10.51 6.22 -14.28
N ASN A 439 -10.66 5.18 -15.11
CA ASN A 439 -11.49 4.03 -14.74
C ASN A 439 -10.65 2.88 -14.21
N HIS A 440 -10.84 2.55 -12.92
CA HIS A 440 -10.24 1.37 -12.28
C HIS A 440 -10.97 0.06 -12.65
N VAL A 441 -12.17 0.14 -13.20
CA VAL A 441 -12.95 -1.01 -13.67
C VAL A 441 -12.46 -1.41 -15.06
N LEU A 442 -11.19 -1.77 -15.14
CA LEU A 442 -10.68 -2.37 -16.34
C LEU A 442 -10.76 -3.89 -16.17
N SER A 443 -11.56 -4.52 -17.05
CA SER A 443 -11.51 -5.95 -17.26
C SER A 443 -10.05 -6.38 -17.50
N HIS A 444 -9.72 -7.63 -17.24
CA HIS A 444 -8.39 -8.20 -17.51
C HIS A 444 -7.91 -7.97 -18.95
N THR A 445 -8.81 -7.67 -19.88
CA THR A 445 -8.53 -7.38 -21.29
C THR A 445 -8.10 -5.92 -21.56
N ASN A 446 -8.38 -4.98 -20.66
CA ASN A 446 -8.10 -3.55 -20.83
C ASN A 446 -7.01 -3.03 -19.89
N HIS A 447 -6.05 -3.86 -19.49
CA HIS A 447 -4.89 -3.35 -18.76
C HIS A 447 -4.17 -2.29 -19.61
N LYS A 448 -4.04 -1.09 -19.04
CA LYS A 448 -3.23 -0.01 -19.62
C LYS A 448 -1.77 -0.45 -19.57
N HIS A 449 -1.23 -0.85 -20.71
CA HIS A 449 0.16 -1.23 -20.79
C HIS A 449 1.02 0.02 -21.00
N ARG A 450 2.01 0.17 -20.15
CA ARG A 450 3.12 1.06 -20.37
C ARG A 450 3.99 0.40 -21.43
N HIS A 451 3.94 0.93 -22.62
CA HIS A 451 4.51 0.29 -23.82
C HIS A 451 5.77 1.01 -24.27
N HIS A 452 6.69 0.24 -24.84
CA HIS A 452 7.89 0.77 -25.49
C HIS A 452 7.55 1.23 -26.91
N VAL A 453 7.81 2.49 -27.23
CA VAL A 453 7.63 3.01 -28.61
C VAL A 453 8.55 2.27 -29.58
N PHE A 454 9.81 2.10 -29.22
CA PHE A 454 10.71 1.18 -29.91
C PHE A 454 10.74 -0.16 -29.17
N PRO A 455 10.39 -1.29 -29.80
CA PRO A 455 10.22 -2.56 -29.12
C PRO A 455 11.48 -3.04 -28.41
N GLN A 456 11.36 -3.39 -27.14
CA GLN A 456 12.47 -3.88 -26.32
C GLN A 456 13.19 -5.08 -26.96
N ALA A 457 12.44 -5.99 -27.57
CA ALA A 457 13.00 -7.20 -28.20
C ALA A 457 14.00 -6.87 -29.30
N GLN A 458 13.81 -5.76 -30.03
CA GLN A 458 14.71 -5.31 -31.08
C GLN A 458 15.94 -4.57 -30.54
N LEU A 459 15.76 -3.85 -29.40
CA LEU A 459 16.81 -3.01 -28.84
C LEU A 459 17.82 -3.73 -27.95
N ARG A 460 17.46 -4.89 -27.40
CA ARG A 460 18.31 -5.65 -26.45
C ARG A 460 19.69 -5.98 -26.97
N GLN A 461 19.81 -6.20 -28.27
CA GLN A 461 21.09 -6.56 -28.90
C GLN A 461 22.03 -5.36 -29.09
N HIS A 462 21.52 -4.13 -29.01
CA HIS A 462 22.24 -2.92 -29.36
C HIS A 462 22.36 -1.91 -28.21
N PHE A 463 21.54 -2.04 -27.15
CA PHE A 463 21.46 -1.07 -26.07
C PHE A 463 21.32 -1.75 -24.69
N SER A 464 21.80 -1.08 -23.66
CA SER A 464 21.62 -1.52 -22.27
C SER A 464 20.15 -1.44 -21.84
N ALA A 465 19.79 -2.21 -20.79
CA ALA A 465 18.46 -2.18 -20.19
C ALA A 465 18.02 -0.75 -19.82
N ARG A 466 18.92 0.02 -19.23
CA ARG A 466 18.69 1.42 -18.88
C ARG A 466 18.34 2.29 -20.11
N ALA A 467 18.90 2.00 -21.26
CA ALA A 467 18.62 2.77 -22.46
C ALA A 467 17.26 2.44 -23.08
N TYR A 468 16.91 1.17 -23.24
CA TYR A 468 15.62 0.81 -23.87
C TYR A 468 14.44 0.90 -22.91
N ASN A 469 14.62 0.80 -21.58
CA ASN A 469 13.59 1.06 -20.56
C ASN A 469 13.52 2.53 -20.14
N SER A 470 14.25 3.42 -20.78
CA SER A 470 14.23 4.86 -20.50
C SER A 470 12.81 5.43 -20.58
N LEU A 471 12.46 6.40 -19.73
CA LEU A 471 11.19 7.14 -19.80
C LEU A 471 10.96 7.71 -21.22
N CYS A 472 12.02 8.08 -21.93
CA CYS A 472 11.93 8.54 -23.32
C CYS A 472 11.43 7.45 -24.30
N ASN A 473 11.34 6.19 -23.91
CA ASN A 473 10.82 5.11 -24.75
C ASN A 473 9.45 4.58 -24.32
N ILE A 474 8.84 5.12 -23.26
CA ILE A 474 7.59 4.60 -22.70
C ILE A 474 6.41 5.52 -23.07
N CYS A 475 5.27 4.93 -23.46
CA CYS A 475 3.98 5.60 -23.65
C CYS A 475 2.82 4.80 -23.07
N PHE A 476 1.60 5.34 -23.06
CA PHE A 476 0.38 4.60 -22.75
C PHE A 476 -0.15 3.92 -24.02
N LEU A 477 -0.43 2.63 -23.96
CA LEU A 477 -1.22 1.93 -24.96
C LEU A 477 -2.18 0.95 -24.29
N VAL A 478 -3.24 0.57 -24.98
CA VAL A 478 -4.09 -0.54 -24.56
C VAL A 478 -3.46 -1.88 -24.96
N SER A 479 -3.88 -2.96 -24.29
CA SER A 479 -3.33 -4.30 -24.53
C SER A 479 -3.53 -4.77 -25.97
N THR A 480 -4.65 -4.42 -26.59
CA THR A 480 -4.96 -4.74 -27.99
C THR A 480 -4.00 -4.10 -28.96
N ASP A 481 -3.69 -2.82 -28.79
CA ASP A 481 -2.70 -2.12 -29.63
C ASP A 481 -1.32 -2.69 -29.39
N ASN A 482 -0.96 -2.98 -28.15
CA ASN A 482 0.32 -3.57 -27.81
C ASN A 482 0.53 -4.95 -28.50
N LEU A 483 -0.49 -5.80 -28.49
CA LEU A 483 -0.46 -7.10 -29.18
C LEU A 483 -0.34 -6.94 -30.69
N ARG A 484 -1.08 -5.99 -31.28
CA ARG A 484 -1.07 -5.70 -32.71
C ARG A 484 0.29 -5.13 -33.17
N ILE A 485 0.91 -4.27 -32.37
CA ILE A 485 2.25 -3.71 -32.64
C ILE A 485 3.32 -4.82 -32.56
N GLY A 486 3.27 -5.64 -31.51
CA GLY A 486 4.20 -6.74 -31.31
C GLY A 486 5.67 -6.29 -31.29
N LYS A 487 6.48 -6.88 -32.17
CA LYS A 487 7.93 -6.56 -32.32
C LYS A 487 8.23 -5.62 -33.46
N ARG A 488 7.23 -5.03 -34.12
CA ARG A 488 7.43 -4.18 -35.31
C ARG A 488 8.08 -2.86 -34.96
N LEU A 489 8.96 -2.38 -35.85
CA LEU A 489 9.60 -1.06 -35.70
C LEU A 489 8.58 0.06 -35.85
N PRO A 490 8.79 1.23 -35.20
CA PRO A 490 7.84 2.36 -35.25
C PRO A 490 7.44 2.76 -36.66
N ARG A 491 8.38 2.84 -37.60
CA ARG A 491 8.12 3.19 -39.01
C ARG A 491 7.09 2.28 -39.69
N LEU A 492 7.02 1.01 -39.26
CA LEU A 492 6.11 0.02 -39.84
C LEU A 492 4.71 0.09 -39.23
N TYR A 493 4.64 0.08 -37.89
CA TYR A 493 3.33 0.08 -37.25
C TYR A 493 2.68 1.47 -37.23
N LEU A 494 3.47 2.56 -37.16
CA LEU A 494 2.92 3.91 -37.25
C LEU A 494 2.40 4.26 -38.63
N ALA A 495 2.98 3.66 -39.70
CA ALA A 495 2.45 3.81 -41.05
C ALA A 495 1.02 3.28 -41.16
N ASP A 496 0.73 2.08 -40.58
CA ASP A 496 -0.64 1.52 -40.57
C ASP A 496 -1.68 2.47 -39.92
N TYR A 497 -1.26 3.23 -38.91
CA TYR A 497 -2.14 4.17 -38.22
C TYR A 497 -2.21 5.56 -38.89
N SER A 498 -1.30 5.88 -39.79
CA SER A 498 -1.26 7.17 -40.51
C SER A 498 -2.33 7.32 -41.60
N ASP A 499 -2.86 6.20 -42.09
CA ASP A 499 -3.85 6.15 -43.19
C ASP A 499 -5.20 6.78 -42.84
N GLY A 500 -5.48 6.98 -41.55
CA GLY A 500 -6.69 7.63 -41.04
C GLY A 500 -6.72 9.16 -41.13
N GLY A 501 -5.79 9.77 -41.85
CA GLY A 501 -5.69 11.21 -42.04
C GLY A 501 -4.60 11.91 -41.20
N LYS A 502 -3.86 12.81 -41.85
CA LYS A 502 -2.67 13.48 -41.30
C LYS A 502 -2.94 14.24 -39.99
N ALA A 503 -4.06 14.96 -39.91
CA ALA A 503 -4.41 15.77 -38.73
C ALA A 503 -4.71 14.89 -37.50
N ARG A 504 -5.48 13.79 -37.69
CA ARG A 504 -5.79 12.80 -36.65
C ARG A 504 -4.50 12.18 -36.12
N PHE A 505 -3.67 11.65 -37.02
CA PHE A 505 -2.40 11.03 -36.68
C PHE A 505 -1.47 11.95 -35.89
N GLN A 506 -1.32 13.21 -36.33
CA GLN A 506 -0.55 14.21 -35.60
C GLN A 506 -1.11 14.51 -34.21
N GLY A 507 -2.44 14.51 -34.05
CA GLY A 507 -3.11 14.65 -32.76
C GLY A 507 -2.78 13.51 -31.82
N VAL A 508 -2.83 12.27 -32.31
CA VAL A 508 -2.46 11.07 -31.55
C VAL A 508 -0.98 11.14 -31.12
N MET A 509 -0.07 11.41 -32.03
CA MET A 509 1.37 11.48 -31.71
C MET A 509 1.69 12.54 -30.65
N ARG A 510 1.07 13.72 -30.75
CA ARG A 510 1.20 14.77 -29.74
C ARG A 510 0.67 14.35 -28.37
N SER A 511 -0.45 13.64 -28.32
CA SER A 511 -1.04 13.19 -27.07
C SER A 511 -0.18 12.18 -26.31
N HIS A 512 0.72 11.47 -26.99
CA HIS A 512 1.70 10.56 -26.42
C HIS A 512 3.11 11.16 -26.27
N LEU A 513 3.29 12.43 -26.58
CA LEU A 513 4.59 13.09 -26.69
C LEU A 513 5.57 12.31 -27.58
N ILE A 514 5.09 11.80 -28.72
CA ILE A 514 5.90 11.10 -29.70
C ILE A 514 6.24 12.08 -30.83
N PRO A 515 7.51 12.43 -31.04
CA PRO A 515 7.92 13.26 -32.17
C PRO A 515 7.68 12.51 -33.48
N ASN A 516 7.10 13.17 -34.48
CA ASN A 516 6.69 12.53 -35.75
C ASN A 516 7.16 13.26 -37.02
N GLY A 517 7.96 14.31 -36.89
CA GLY A 517 8.61 14.96 -38.02
C GLY A 517 9.66 14.07 -38.71
N GLY A 518 10.17 14.50 -39.87
CA GLY A 518 11.20 13.75 -40.62
C GLY A 518 12.44 13.42 -39.78
N ASP A 519 12.80 14.33 -38.87
CA ASP A 519 13.94 14.17 -37.97
C ASP A 519 13.61 13.50 -36.63
N SER A 520 12.41 12.92 -36.48
CA SER A 520 11.95 12.34 -35.22
C SER A 520 12.62 11.02 -34.83
N GLY A 521 13.27 10.31 -35.77
CA GLY A 521 13.83 9.00 -35.58
C GLY A 521 12.82 7.84 -35.75
N VAL A 522 11.51 8.08 -35.60
CA VAL A 522 10.48 7.02 -35.73
C VAL A 522 10.35 6.50 -37.15
N TRP A 523 10.70 7.31 -38.17
CA TRP A 523 10.64 6.97 -39.60
C TRP A 523 11.95 6.42 -40.15
N GLU A 524 13.02 6.40 -39.35
CA GLU A 524 14.33 5.91 -39.78
C GLU A 524 14.29 4.42 -40.12
N ARG A 525 15.02 4.02 -41.18
CA ARG A 525 15.16 2.62 -41.57
C ARG A 525 16.08 1.84 -40.62
N GLY A 526 17.16 2.48 -40.16
CA GLY A 526 18.14 1.88 -39.26
C GLY A 526 17.69 1.96 -37.79
N LEU A 527 17.56 0.81 -37.14
CA LEU A 527 17.10 0.71 -35.73
C LEU A 527 17.93 1.57 -34.78
N VAL A 528 19.26 1.45 -34.83
CA VAL A 528 20.18 2.12 -33.89
C VAL A 528 20.16 3.63 -34.08
N ALA A 529 20.24 4.11 -35.31
CA ALA A 529 20.19 5.53 -35.64
C ALA A 529 18.82 6.11 -35.29
N GLY A 530 17.74 5.44 -35.66
CA GLY A 530 16.38 5.85 -35.35
C GLY A 530 16.13 5.96 -33.87
N PHE A 531 16.55 4.98 -33.08
CA PHE A 531 16.34 5.01 -31.62
C PHE A 531 17.14 6.12 -30.91
N LYS A 532 18.41 6.34 -31.30
CA LYS A 532 19.23 7.44 -30.75
C LYS A 532 18.57 8.80 -31.01
N LYS A 533 18.16 9.04 -32.27
CA LYS A 533 17.52 10.27 -32.71
C LYS A 533 16.18 10.48 -32.01
N PHE A 534 15.35 9.43 -31.95
CA PHE A 534 14.08 9.44 -31.26
C PHE A 534 14.22 9.85 -29.79
N ARG A 535 15.12 9.19 -29.05
CA ARG A 535 15.35 9.52 -27.63
C ARG A 535 15.74 10.96 -27.43
N GLN A 536 16.60 11.50 -28.29
CA GLN A 536 17.05 12.90 -28.19
C GLN A 536 15.90 13.89 -28.46
N GLN A 537 15.13 13.67 -29.52
CA GLN A 537 13.99 14.51 -29.87
C GLN A 537 12.88 14.44 -28.82
N ARG A 538 12.61 13.24 -28.34
CA ARG A 538 11.58 13.05 -27.30
C ARG A 538 11.99 13.62 -25.95
N LEU A 539 13.28 13.54 -25.60
CA LEU A 539 13.81 14.18 -24.38
C LEU A 539 13.49 15.67 -24.38
N LYS A 540 13.81 16.37 -25.48
CA LYS A 540 13.53 17.79 -25.62
C LYS A 540 12.04 18.08 -25.43
N LEU A 541 11.18 17.32 -26.10
CA LEU A 541 9.73 17.47 -26.03
C LEU A 541 9.19 17.23 -24.59
N ILE A 542 9.71 16.24 -23.89
CA ILE A 542 9.33 15.94 -22.50
C ILE A 542 9.75 17.07 -21.57
N CYS A 543 10.99 17.59 -21.71
CA CYS A 543 11.47 18.69 -20.87
C CYS A 543 10.68 19.97 -21.10
N ASP A 544 10.42 20.33 -22.36
CA ASP A 544 9.64 21.53 -22.72
C ASP A 544 8.21 21.44 -22.13
N GLU A 545 7.57 20.29 -22.23
CA GLU A 545 6.22 20.09 -21.70
C GLU A 545 6.17 20.05 -20.16
N PHE A 546 7.20 19.56 -19.48
CA PHE A 546 7.30 19.68 -18.01
C PHE A 546 7.45 21.14 -17.56
N GLU A 547 8.33 21.93 -18.20
CA GLU A 547 8.50 23.35 -17.86
C GLU A 547 7.21 24.15 -18.11
N LYS A 548 6.52 23.85 -19.20
CA LYS A 548 5.21 24.45 -19.52
C LYS A 548 4.15 24.06 -18.48
N ALA A 549 4.07 22.78 -18.10
CA ALA A 549 3.13 22.31 -17.10
C ALA A 549 3.41 22.92 -15.71
N ALA A 550 4.66 23.03 -15.33
CA ALA A 550 5.09 23.64 -14.06
C ALA A 550 4.94 25.17 -14.06
N GLY A 551 5.07 25.82 -15.21
CA GLY A 551 5.14 27.28 -15.32
C GLY A 551 6.44 27.84 -14.72
N MET A 552 7.52 27.06 -14.75
CA MET A 552 8.85 27.46 -14.26
C MET A 552 9.95 26.66 -14.97
N LYS A 553 11.17 27.20 -14.95
CA LYS A 553 12.34 26.50 -15.44
C LYS A 553 12.70 25.35 -14.51
N LEU A 554 12.90 24.15 -15.06
CA LEU A 554 13.22 22.93 -14.33
C LEU A 554 14.57 22.33 -14.74
N PHE A 555 15.01 22.56 -15.97
CA PHE A 555 16.19 21.94 -16.54
C PHE A 555 17.32 22.95 -16.83
N ARG A 556 18.56 22.48 -16.70
CA ARG A 556 19.73 23.19 -17.21
C ARG A 556 19.61 23.26 -18.74
N ARG A 557 20.07 24.36 -19.34
CA ARG A 557 20.27 24.39 -20.79
C ARG A 557 21.46 23.49 -21.12
N SER A 558 21.27 22.51 -21.98
CA SER A 558 22.34 21.73 -22.60
C SER A 558 23.13 22.57 -23.57
#